data_c23017a2c483c7a59d6d5f879fb8bd7e
#
_entry.id   c23017a2c483c7a59d6d5f879fb8bd7e
#
_cell.length_a   1.000
_cell.length_b   1.000
_cell.length_c   1.000
_cell.angle_alpha   90.00
_cell.angle_beta   90.00
_cell.angle_gamma   90.00
#
_symmetry.space_group_name_H-M   'P 1'
#
loop_
_entity.id
_entity.type
_entity.pdbx_description
1 polymer ?
#
loop_
_entity_poly.entity_id
_entity_poly.type
_entity_poly.pdbx_seq_one_letter_code
_entity_poly.pdbx_strand_id
1 'polypeptide(L)'
;VRLVQKNNGPPTRISRWCCAEYKETKGTDMVKVFGVRAAESPRRSATWQTWQRWRNGKGFVLNPILYWSDDDVWKFHKLRSLPYCELYDQGFKRLGCVGCPMADQQRIKEFERWPGYERAWKHAITKFYNNWHGVPRNDGKPRWFDHENRKHPIRSAEDMWDWWMQIGNYKKARKNKDDEGGCQLGLF
;
A
#
# COMPACT_ATOMS: atom_id res chain seq x y z
N VAL A 1 -6.18 -0.79 15.46
CA VAL A 1 -7.63 -0.61 15.66
C VAL A 1 -8.03 0.87 15.54
N ARG A 2 -7.52 1.76 16.44
CA ARG A 2 -7.92 3.19 16.48
C ARG A 2 -7.85 3.90 15.13
N LEU A 3 -6.76 3.72 14.37
CA LEU A 3 -6.58 4.38 13.07
C LEU A 3 -7.50 3.82 11.98
N VAL A 4 -7.84 2.54 12.03
CA VAL A 4 -8.83 1.94 11.12
C VAL A 4 -10.21 2.56 11.36
N GLN A 5 -10.58 2.76 12.62
CA GLN A 5 -11.83 3.45 12.98
C GLN A 5 -11.84 4.90 12.51
N LYS A 6 -10.77 5.67 12.82
CA LYS A 6 -10.64 7.09 12.47
C LYS A 6 -10.71 7.31 10.94
N ASN A 7 -10.10 6.44 10.16
CA ASN A 7 -9.96 6.60 8.70
C ASN A 7 -11.03 5.87 7.89
N ASN A 8 -12.15 5.50 8.52
CA ASN A 8 -13.29 4.89 7.86
C ASN A 8 -12.96 3.59 7.11
N GLY A 9 -12.08 2.78 7.70
CA GLY A 9 -11.72 1.46 7.22
C GLY A 9 -10.22 1.19 7.16
N PRO A 10 -9.85 -0.05 6.82
CA PRO A 10 -8.45 -0.43 6.66
C PRO A 10 -7.81 0.30 5.46
N PRO A 11 -6.49 0.49 5.47
CA PRO A 11 -5.81 1.11 4.33
C PRO A 11 -5.95 0.24 3.08
N THR A 12 -6.07 0.89 1.93
CA THR A 12 -6.14 0.23 0.63
C THR A 12 -5.05 0.72 -0.30
N ARG A 13 -4.99 0.18 -1.52
CA ARG A 13 -4.07 0.68 -2.55
C ARG A 13 -4.36 2.14 -2.95
N ILE A 14 -5.61 2.57 -2.83
CA ILE A 14 -6.07 3.93 -3.14
C ILE A 14 -6.01 4.81 -1.88
N SER A 15 -6.68 4.39 -0.81
CA SER A 15 -6.71 5.10 0.46
C SER A 15 -5.51 4.71 1.34
N ARG A 16 -4.41 5.43 1.17
CA ARG A 16 -3.13 5.16 1.83
C ARG A 16 -2.90 6.04 3.05
N TRP A 17 -3.93 6.22 3.87
CA TRP A 17 -3.86 7.05 5.06
C TRP A 17 -2.70 6.67 6.02
N CYS A 18 -2.32 5.38 6.06
CA CYS A 18 -1.18 4.93 6.86
C CYS A 18 0.16 5.54 6.41
N CYS A 19 0.34 5.83 5.12
CA CYS A 19 1.53 6.52 4.64
C CYS A 19 1.53 8.00 5.08
N ALA A 20 0.39 8.67 5.01
CA ALA A 20 0.24 10.03 5.47
C ALA A 20 0.56 10.13 6.98
N GLU A 21 -0.02 9.26 7.81
CA GLU A 21 0.17 9.27 9.27
C GLU A 21 1.62 8.94 9.70
N TYR A 22 2.29 7.97 9.05
CA TYR A 22 3.56 7.44 9.55
C TYR A 22 4.79 7.83 8.74
N LYS A 23 4.64 8.23 7.47
CA LYS A 23 5.78 8.46 6.58
C LYS A 23 5.87 9.88 6.05
N GLU A 24 4.75 10.53 5.79
CA GLU A 24 4.72 11.79 5.03
C GLU A 24 4.71 13.04 5.91
N THR A 25 4.41 12.92 7.20
CA THR A 25 4.26 14.04 8.13
C THR A 25 5.56 14.57 8.74
N LYS A 26 6.68 13.87 8.59
CA LYS A 26 7.93 14.22 9.24
C LYS A 26 8.87 15.00 8.31
N GLY A 27 9.64 15.96 8.90
CA GLY A 27 10.72 16.64 8.21
C GLY A 27 10.25 17.58 7.08
N THR A 28 9.29 18.45 7.35
CA THR A 28 8.68 19.33 6.32
C THR A 28 9.63 20.41 5.79
N ASP A 29 10.60 20.86 6.58
CA ASP A 29 11.48 21.99 6.25
C ASP A 29 12.94 21.55 5.98
N MET A 30 13.15 20.28 5.72
CA MET A 30 14.46 19.67 5.51
C MET A 30 14.67 19.22 4.07
N VAL A 31 15.92 19.10 3.65
CA VAL A 31 16.30 18.32 2.47
C VAL A 31 16.19 16.85 2.82
N LYS A 32 15.37 16.12 2.09
CA LYS A 32 15.17 14.68 2.26
C LYS A 32 15.89 13.91 1.17
N VAL A 33 16.59 12.85 1.54
CA VAL A 33 17.19 11.94 0.56
C VAL A 33 16.35 10.66 0.52
N PHE A 34 15.85 10.32 -0.66
CA PHE A 34 15.03 9.13 -0.86
C PHE A 34 15.67 8.14 -1.83
N GLY A 35 15.53 6.86 -1.54
CA GLY A 35 15.88 5.78 -2.45
C GLY A 35 14.76 5.46 -3.46
N VAL A 36 14.08 6.49 -3.99
CA VAL A 36 13.03 6.30 -5.01
C VAL A 36 13.68 6.00 -6.34
N ARG A 37 13.14 5.01 -7.08
CA ARG A 37 13.59 4.64 -8.41
C ARG A 37 12.46 4.69 -9.43
N ALA A 38 12.75 5.19 -10.62
CA ALA A 38 11.80 5.25 -11.75
C ALA A 38 11.32 3.85 -12.17
N ALA A 39 12.21 2.86 -12.11
CA ALA A 39 11.91 1.45 -12.41
C ALA A 39 10.82 0.81 -11.54
N GLU A 40 10.51 1.38 -10.38
CA GLU A 40 9.53 0.79 -9.47
C GLU A 40 8.07 0.97 -9.93
N SER A 41 7.76 1.96 -10.75
CA SER A 41 6.44 2.10 -11.37
C SER A 41 6.41 3.21 -12.43
N PRO A 42 5.52 3.12 -13.45
CA PRO A 42 5.34 4.18 -14.45
C PRO A 42 5.04 5.55 -13.83
N ARG A 43 4.23 5.58 -12.75
CA ARG A 43 3.94 6.83 -12.04
C ARG A 43 5.19 7.46 -11.45
N ARG A 44 6.12 6.67 -10.89
CA ARG A 44 7.37 7.20 -10.36
C ARG A 44 8.24 7.74 -11.46
N SER A 45 8.36 7.02 -12.56
CA SER A 45 9.10 7.47 -13.75
C SER A 45 8.60 8.82 -14.26
N ALA A 46 7.28 9.02 -14.30
CA ALA A 46 6.67 10.24 -14.81
C ALA A 46 6.70 11.44 -13.84
N THR A 47 6.74 11.19 -12.52
CA THR A 47 6.52 12.27 -11.53
C THR A 47 7.71 12.63 -10.67
N TRP A 48 8.74 11.78 -10.63
CA TRP A 48 9.90 12.02 -9.78
C TRP A 48 11.09 12.53 -10.57
N GLN A 49 11.81 13.48 -9.97
CA GLN A 49 13.05 14.06 -10.50
C GLN A 49 14.18 13.80 -9.50
N THR A 50 15.42 13.86 -9.98
CA THR A 50 16.60 13.72 -9.11
C THR A 50 16.60 14.75 -8.00
N TRP A 51 16.20 15.98 -8.31
CA TRP A 51 16.03 17.08 -7.37
C TRP A 51 14.68 17.75 -7.61
N GLN A 52 13.85 17.87 -6.57
CA GLN A 52 12.55 18.51 -6.69
C GLN A 52 12.07 19.10 -5.36
N ARG A 53 11.13 20.04 -5.41
CA ARG A 53 10.42 20.51 -4.21
C ARG A 53 9.53 19.41 -3.65
N TRP A 54 9.42 19.37 -2.32
CA TRP A 54 8.45 18.49 -1.68
C TRP A 54 7.01 18.95 -1.99
N ARG A 55 6.08 18.01 -2.03
CA ARG A 55 4.69 18.25 -2.49
C ARG A 55 3.95 19.36 -1.77
N ASN A 56 4.26 19.61 -0.49
CA ASN A 56 3.64 20.69 0.30
C ASN A 56 4.33 22.05 0.11
N GLY A 57 5.24 22.18 -0.84
CA GLY A 57 5.99 23.39 -1.12
C GLY A 57 7.11 23.73 -0.11
N LYS A 58 7.25 22.95 0.95
CA LYS A 58 8.27 23.12 1.98
C LYS A 58 9.38 22.08 1.81
N GLY A 59 10.64 22.55 1.78
CA GLY A 59 11.81 21.67 1.62
C GLY A 59 12.00 21.07 0.24
N PHE A 60 13.03 20.25 0.12
CA PHE A 60 13.46 19.62 -1.13
C PHE A 60 13.66 18.12 -0.94
N VAL A 61 13.65 17.41 -2.06
CA VAL A 61 13.93 15.98 -2.11
C VAL A 61 15.03 15.74 -3.12
N LEU A 62 16.04 14.96 -2.71
CA LEU A 62 17.10 14.41 -3.55
C LEU A 62 16.86 12.91 -3.71
N ASN A 63 16.81 12.45 -4.97
CA ASN A 63 16.67 11.04 -5.32
C ASN A 63 17.92 10.59 -6.10
N PRO A 64 19.02 10.25 -5.42
CA PRO A 64 20.31 10.02 -6.09
C PRO A 64 20.33 8.77 -6.96
N ILE A 65 19.46 7.81 -6.68
CA ILE A 65 19.37 6.54 -7.41
C ILE A 65 18.11 6.43 -8.29
N LEU A 66 17.53 7.58 -8.68
CA LEU A 66 16.26 7.61 -9.41
C LEU A 66 16.26 6.72 -10.66
N TYR A 67 17.36 6.71 -11.40
CA TYR A 67 17.49 5.98 -12.66
C TYR A 67 18.12 4.59 -12.52
N TRP A 68 18.35 4.12 -11.29
CA TRP A 68 18.89 2.78 -11.08
C TRP A 68 17.83 1.72 -11.32
N SER A 69 18.23 0.66 -12.01
CA SER A 69 17.47 -0.59 -12.12
C SER A 69 17.56 -1.43 -10.83
N ASP A 70 16.80 -2.51 -10.73
CA ASP A 70 16.97 -3.50 -9.65
C ASP A 70 18.37 -4.12 -9.69
N ASP A 71 18.88 -4.42 -10.89
CA ASP A 71 20.23 -4.97 -11.08
C ASP A 71 21.32 -4.02 -10.61
N ASP A 72 21.19 -2.73 -10.86
CA ASP A 72 22.18 -1.74 -10.41
C ASP A 72 22.26 -1.69 -8.89
N VAL A 73 21.10 -1.75 -8.20
CA VAL A 73 21.07 -1.81 -6.74
C VAL A 73 21.81 -3.05 -6.22
N TRP A 74 21.52 -4.24 -6.78
CA TRP A 74 22.17 -5.46 -6.33
C TRP A 74 23.64 -5.54 -6.70
N LYS A 75 24.03 -5.04 -7.86
CA LYS A 75 25.45 -4.90 -8.26
C LYS A 75 26.20 -3.99 -7.29
N PHE A 76 25.59 -2.87 -6.90
CA PHE A 76 26.21 -1.94 -5.96
C PHE A 76 26.36 -2.57 -4.57
N HIS A 77 25.35 -3.28 -4.06
CA HIS A 77 25.45 -4.01 -2.80
C HIS A 77 26.60 -5.02 -2.81
N LYS A 78 26.73 -5.81 -3.88
CA LYS A 78 27.82 -6.78 -4.04
C LYS A 78 29.19 -6.10 -4.13
N LEU A 79 29.30 -5.08 -4.98
CA LEU A 79 30.56 -4.34 -5.20
C LEU A 79 31.10 -3.70 -3.92
N ARG A 80 30.20 -3.20 -3.08
CA ARG A 80 30.55 -2.51 -1.83
C ARG A 80 30.47 -3.42 -0.59
N SER A 81 30.17 -4.70 -0.75
CA SER A 81 29.94 -5.65 0.36
C SER A 81 28.96 -5.08 1.41
N LEU A 82 27.91 -4.42 0.96
CA LEU A 82 26.91 -3.79 1.85
C LEU A 82 25.99 -4.87 2.42
N PRO A 83 25.66 -4.78 3.72
CA PRO A 83 24.66 -5.67 4.32
C PRO A 83 23.27 -5.36 3.74
N TYR A 84 22.45 -6.39 3.62
CA TYR A 84 21.04 -6.28 3.25
C TYR A 84 20.19 -7.22 4.11
N CYS A 85 18.87 -7.06 4.06
CA CYS A 85 17.99 -7.88 4.85
C CYS A 85 17.90 -9.30 4.28
N GLU A 86 18.21 -10.31 5.10
CA GLU A 86 18.16 -11.74 4.75
C GLU A 86 16.78 -12.25 4.29
N LEU A 87 15.70 -11.49 4.51
CA LEU A 87 14.39 -11.82 3.97
C LEU A 87 14.37 -11.86 2.43
N TYR A 88 15.27 -11.15 1.76
CA TYR A 88 15.41 -11.25 0.31
C TYR A 88 15.87 -12.65 -0.10
N ASP A 89 16.79 -13.26 0.65
CA ASP A 89 17.25 -14.63 0.42
C ASP A 89 16.16 -15.67 0.70
N GLN A 90 15.21 -15.33 1.60
CA GLN A 90 14.02 -16.13 1.89
C GLN A 90 12.90 -15.93 0.85
N GLY A 91 13.18 -15.22 -0.25
CA GLY A 91 12.27 -15.03 -1.37
C GLY A 91 11.19 -13.95 -1.16
N PHE A 92 11.41 -13.01 -0.25
CA PHE A 92 10.61 -11.78 -0.20
C PHE A 92 11.12 -10.81 -1.26
N LYS A 93 10.26 -10.45 -2.21
CA LYS A 93 10.63 -9.54 -3.32
C LYS A 93 10.57 -8.07 -2.93
N ARG A 94 9.81 -7.75 -1.90
CA ARG A 94 9.59 -6.38 -1.42
C ARG A 94 9.49 -6.40 0.10
N LEU A 95 10.31 -5.59 0.75
CA LEU A 95 10.23 -5.40 2.19
C LEU A 95 9.54 -4.08 2.53
N GLY A 96 8.69 -4.11 3.55
CA GLY A 96 7.92 -2.95 3.98
C GLY A 96 7.06 -3.26 5.20
N CYS A 97 5.94 -2.54 5.33
CA CYS A 97 4.99 -2.82 6.41
C CYS A 97 4.32 -4.18 6.19
N VAL A 98 4.31 -5.05 7.20
CA VAL A 98 3.62 -6.34 7.16
C VAL A 98 2.12 -6.13 6.92
N GLY A 99 1.57 -6.85 5.94
CA GLY A 99 0.17 -6.71 5.53
C GLY A 99 -0.12 -5.44 4.71
N CYS A 100 0.89 -4.79 4.16
CA CYS A 100 0.70 -3.61 3.32
C CYS A 100 -0.14 -3.93 2.07
N PRO A 101 -1.24 -3.21 1.77
CA PRO A 101 -2.05 -3.44 0.57
C PRO A 101 -1.28 -3.35 -0.75
N MET A 102 -0.10 -2.69 -0.74
CA MET A 102 0.78 -2.60 -1.90
C MET A 102 1.65 -3.84 -2.10
N ALA A 103 1.70 -4.76 -1.14
CA ALA A 103 2.49 -5.98 -1.23
C ALA A 103 1.74 -7.12 -1.96
N ASP A 104 0.48 -6.87 -2.34
CA ASP A 104 -0.36 -7.81 -3.09
C ASP A 104 -0.38 -9.21 -2.46
N GLN A 105 -0.15 -10.26 -3.24
CA GLN A 105 -0.17 -11.65 -2.75
C GLN A 105 0.95 -11.96 -1.75
N GLN A 106 2.04 -11.19 -1.73
CA GLN A 106 3.10 -11.36 -0.73
C GLN A 106 2.58 -11.23 0.71
N ARG A 107 1.44 -10.51 0.93
CA ARG A 107 0.81 -10.40 2.26
C ARG A 107 0.49 -11.76 2.88
N ILE A 108 0.13 -12.76 2.08
CA ILE A 108 -0.16 -14.11 2.56
C ILE A 108 1.10 -14.68 3.19
N LYS A 109 2.22 -14.66 2.46
CA LYS A 109 3.54 -15.10 2.96
C LYS A 109 3.99 -14.29 4.19
N GLU A 110 3.71 -12.99 4.22
CA GLU A 110 4.00 -12.13 5.37
C GLU A 110 3.21 -12.57 6.62
N PHE A 111 1.94 -12.89 6.47
CA PHE A 111 1.10 -13.32 7.59
C PHE A 111 1.39 -14.75 8.05
N GLU A 112 1.77 -15.65 7.15
CA GLU A 112 2.30 -16.97 7.53
C GLU A 112 3.56 -16.83 8.40
N ARG A 113 4.46 -15.94 8.03
CA ARG A 113 5.71 -15.69 8.75
C ARG A 113 5.46 -14.95 10.08
N TRP A 114 4.49 -14.05 10.12
CA TRP A 114 4.18 -13.22 11.30
C TRP A 114 2.68 -13.24 11.64
N PRO A 115 2.16 -14.37 12.17
CA PRO A 115 0.72 -14.54 12.42
C PRO A 115 0.15 -13.57 13.46
N GLY A 116 0.98 -12.98 14.31
CA GLY A 116 0.58 -11.92 15.23
C GLY A 116 0.05 -10.67 14.54
N TYR A 117 0.66 -10.30 13.42
CA TYR A 117 0.17 -9.17 12.61
C TYR A 117 -1.15 -9.51 11.91
N GLU A 118 -1.32 -10.73 11.41
CA GLU A 118 -2.59 -11.17 10.85
C GLU A 118 -3.73 -11.03 11.87
N ARG A 119 -3.53 -11.58 13.08
CA ARG A 119 -4.52 -11.48 14.16
C ARG A 119 -4.86 -10.02 14.50
N ALA A 120 -3.86 -9.16 14.56
CA ALA A 120 -4.06 -7.75 14.84
C ALA A 120 -4.87 -7.04 13.75
N TRP A 121 -4.61 -7.33 12.47
CA TRP A 121 -5.37 -6.79 11.35
C TRP A 121 -6.79 -7.34 11.30
N LYS A 122 -6.99 -8.66 11.45
CA LYS A 122 -8.31 -9.29 11.55
C LYS A 122 -9.13 -8.64 12.66
N HIS A 123 -8.58 -8.52 13.86
CA HIS A 123 -9.25 -7.86 14.97
C HIS A 123 -9.66 -6.41 14.65
N ALA A 124 -8.76 -5.65 14.04
CA ALA A 124 -9.04 -4.25 13.70
C ALA A 124 -10.16 -4.11 12.66
N ILE A 125 -10.19 -4.98 11.66
CA ILE A 125 -11.17 -5.01 10.57
C ILE A 125 -12.52 -5.49 11.11
N THR A 126 -12.54 -6.58 11.88
CA THR A 126 -13.75 -7.09 12.53
C THR A 126 -14.41 -6.02 13.43
N LYS A 127 -13.61 -5.37 14.27
CA LYS A 127 -14.11 -4.30 15.13
C LYS A 127 -14.64 -3.11 14.33
N PHE A 128 -14.01 -2.78 13.22
CA PHE A 128 -14.48 -1.72 12.32
C PHE A 128 -15.83 -2.12 11.71
N TYR A 129 -15.95 -3.31 11.15
CA TYR A 129 -17.20 -3.80 10.56
C TYR A 129 -18.34 -3.79 11.59
N ASN A 130 -18.12 -4.41 12.75
CA ASN A 130 -19.16 -4.52 13.78
C ASN A 130 -19.63 -3.17 14.34
N ASN A 131 -18.74 -2.18 14.40
CA ASN A 131 -19.11 -0.85 14.89
C ASN A 131 -19.90 -0.03 13.88
N TRP A 132 -19.75 -0.30 12.58
CA TRP A 132 -20.22 0.60 11.53
C TRP A 132 -21.16 -0.04 10.50
N HIS A 133 -21.30 -1.37 10.48
CA HIS A 133 -22.27 -2.04 9.61
C HIS A 133 -23.69 -1.63 9.99
N GLY A 134 -24.48 -1.22 9.00
CA GLY A 134 -25.82 -0.69 9.20
C GLY A 134 -25.91 0.70 9.83
N VAL A 135 -24.77 1.32 10.19
CA VAL A 135 -24.74 2.69 10.73
C VAL A 135 -24.49 3.67 9.60
N PRO A 136 -25.42 4.54 9.22
CA PRO A 136 -25.25 5.49 8.13
C PRO A 136 -24.13 6.50 8.45
N ARG A 137 -23.65 7.18 7.41
CA ARG A 137 -22.75 8.31 7.53
C ARG A 137 -23.50 9.53 8.08
N ASN A 138 -22.76 10.58 8.45
CA ASN A 138 -23.36 11.84 8.94
C ASN A 138 -24.25 12.53 7.88
N ASP A 139 -24.05 12.22 6.60
CA ASP A 139 -24.88 12.71 5.48
C ASP A 139 -26.11 11.80 5.20
N GLY A 140 -26.40 10.84 6.07
CA GLY A 140 -27.51 9.88 5.95
C GLY A 140 -27.29 8.77 4.93
N LYS A 141 -26.20 8.79 4.17
CA LYS A 141 -25.91 7.77 3.16
C LYS A 141 -25.31 6.49 3.77
N PRO A 142 -25.54 5.34 3.12
CA PRO A 142 -24.88 4.10 3.55
C PRO A 142 -23.35 4.23 3.44
N ARG A 143 -22.65 3.46 4.26
CA ARG A 143 -21.18 3.39 4.17
C ARG A 143 -20.78 2.67 2.91
N TRP A 144 -19.54 2.90 2.47
CA TRP A 144 -19.02 2.37 1.21
C TRP A 144 -19.10 0.83 1.12
N PHE A 145 -19.15 0.11 2.23
CA PHE A 145 -19.25 -1.36 2.26
C PHE A 145 -20.70 -1.86 2.42
N ASP A 146 -21.64 -1.00 2.80
CA ASP A 146 -23.07 -1.32 2.97
C ASP A 146 -23.90 -1.06 1.69
N HIS A 147 -23.28 -0.72 0.57
CA HIS A 147 -24.00 -0.52 -0.68
C HIS A 147 -24.49 -1.85 -1.27
N GLU A 148 -25.80 -1.97 -1.44
CA GLU A 148 -26.47 -3.16 -1.99
C GLU A 148 -26.05 -3.51 -3.42
N ASN A 149 -25.75 -2.49 -4.23
CA ASN A 149 -25.39 -2.63 -5.64
C ASN A 149 -23.92 -3.04 -5.89
N ARG A 150 -23.20 -3.49 -4.88
CA ARG A 150 -21.82 -4.00 -5.08
C ARG A 150 -21.86 -5.35 -5.81
N LYS A 151 -20.97 -5.52 -6.78
CA LYS A 151 -20.78 -6.82 -7.46
C LYS A 151 -20.50 -7.96 -6.47
N HIS A 152 -19.82 -7.65 -5.39
CA HIS A 152 -19.53 -8.58 -4.29
C HIS A 152 -19.84 -7.83 -2.98
N PRO A 153 -21.05 -8.01 -2.42
CA PRO A 153 -21.46 -7.36 -1.19
C PRO A 153 -20.65 -7.87 0.00
N ILE A 154 -20.40 -6.98 0.95
CA ILE A 154 -19.70 -7.30 2.22
C ILE A 154 -20.76 -7.45 3.28
N ARG A 155 -21.07 -8.68 3.66
CA ARG A 155 -22.15 -9.04 4.58
C ARG A 155 -21.67 -9.47 5.97
N SER A 156 -20.36 -9.66 6.10
CA SER A 156 -19.74 -10.09 7.35
C SER A 156 -18.36 -9.43 7.54
N ALA A 157 -17.84 -9.50 8.75
CA ALA A 157 -16.47 -9.08 9.03
C ALA A 157 -15.44 -9.94 8.25
N GLU A 158 -15.79 -11.17 7.98
CA GLU A 158 -15.00 -12.13 7.20
C GLU A 158 -14.95 -11.71 5.71
N ASP A 159 -16.11 -11.36 5.14
CA ASP A 159 -16.18 -10.79 3.80
C ASP A 159 -15.32 -9.51 3.68
N MET A 160 -15.31 -8.65 4.72
CA MET A 160 -14.48 -7.46 4.74
C MET A 160 -13.00 -7.78 4.81
N TRP A 161 -12.60 -8.81 5.54
CA TRP A 161 -11.24 -9.32 5.54
C TRP A 161 -10.84 -9.84 4.17
N ASP A 162 -11.64 -10.70 3.56
CA ASP A 162 -11.40 -11.30 2.24
C ASP A 162 -11.30 -10.22 1.16
N TRP A 163 -12.19 -9.24 1.21
CA TRP A 163 -12.13 -8.07 0.35
C TRP A 163 -10.80 -7.31 0.53
N TRP A 164 -10.41 -7.06 1.77
CA TRP A 164 -9.16 -6.35 2.05
C TRP A 164 -7.94 -7.14 1.60
N MET A 165 -7.93 -8.44 1.79
CA MET A 165 -6.89 -9.37 1.35
C MET A 165 -6.91 -9.63 -0.16
N GLN A 166 -7.99 -9.31 -0.85
CA GLN A 166 -8.22 -9.66 -2.27
C GLN A 166 -8.18 -11.17 -2.52
N ILE A 167 -8.87 -11.93 -1.70
CA ILE A 167 -9.00 -13.39 -1.78
C ILE A 167 -10.45 -13.81 -2.04
N GLY A 168 -10.70 -15.07 -2.32
CA GLY A 168 -12.04 -15.60 -2.61
C GLY A 168 -12.74 -14.85 -3.73
N ASN A 169 -14.00 -14.52 -3.52
CA ASN A 169 -14.84 -13.77 -4.45
C ASN A 169 -14.35 -12.34 -4.74
N TYR A 170 -13.45 -11.82 -3.92
CA TYR A 170 -12.88 -10.48 -4.05
C TYR A 170 -11.53 -10.45 -4.77
N LYS A 171 -11.06 -11.61 -5.24
CA LYS A 171 -9.81 -11.71 -6.00
C LYS A 171 -9.95 -10.96 -7.32
N LYS A 172 -9.11 -9.97 -7.54
CA LYS A 172 -9.05 -9.29 -8.83
C LYS A 172 -8.58 -10.29 -9.90
N ALA A 173 -9.29 -10.32 -11.04
CA ALA A 173 -8.77 -10.98 -12.22
C ALA A 173 -7.35 -10.44 -12.49
N ARG A 174 -6.36 -11.31 -12.64
CA ARG A 174 -5.04 -10.89 -13.10
C ARG A 174 -5.23 -10.35 -14.52
N LYS A 175 -4.95 -9.05 -14.69
CA LYS A 175 -4.68 -8.54 -16.05
C LYS A 175 -3.42 -9.26 -16.53
N ASN A 176 -3.51 -9.96 -17.63
CA ASN A 176 -2.34 -10.46 -18.31
C ASN A 176 -1.45 -9.26 -18.64
N LYS A 177 -0.14 -9.40 -18.50
CA LYS A 177 0.82 -8.32 -18.80
C LYS A 177 0.77 -7.86 -20.26
N ASP A 178 0.12 -8.65 -21.11
CA ASP A 178 -0.01 -8.42 -22.54
C ASP A 178 -1.15 -7.45 -22.90
N ASP A 179 -2.00 -7.07 -21.95
CA ASP A 179 -3.12 -6.13 -22.14
C ASP A 179 -2.78 -4.65 -21.76
N GLU A 180 -1.53 -4.34 -21.50
CA GLU A 180 -1.10 -2.95 -21.20
C GLU A 180 -0.85 -2.09 -22.44
N GLY A 181 -1.79 -2.14 -23.39
CA GLY A 181 -1.96 -1.13 -24.42
C GLY A 181 -3.15 -0.23 -24.09
N GLY A 182 -3.02 0.69 -23.17
CA GLY A 182 -4.12 1.62 -22.89
C GLY A 182 -4.10 2.18 -21.47
N CYS A 183 -3.29 3.18 -21.25
CA CYS A 183 -3.30 4.00 -20.05
C CYS A 183 -4.57 4.87 -20.05
N GLN A 184 -5.62 4.47 -19.34
CA GLN A 184 -6.66 5.41 -18.93
C GLN A 184 -6.31 6.03 -17.60
N LEU A 185 -5.85 7.27 -17.68
CA LEU A 185 -5.70 8.22 -16.57
C LEU A 185 -7.07 8.48 -15.94
N GLY A 186 -7.37 7.82 -14.84
CA GLY A 186 -8.41 8.22 -13.90
C GLY A 186 -7.80 9.17 -12.89
N LEU A 187 -7.99 10.46 -13.10
CA LEU A 187 -7.77 11.53 -12.13
C LEU A 187 -8.71 11.33 -10.93
N PHE A 188 -8.16 11.24 -9.73
CA PHE A 188 -8.54 11.96 -8.50
C PHE A 188 -7.51 11.70 -7.41
#